data_812e4153ebd6a511535301fa71ee3297
#
_entry.id   812e4153ebd6a511535301fa71ee3297
#
_cell.length_a   1.000
_cell.length_b   1.000
_cell.length_c   1.000
_cell.angle_alpha   90.00
_cell.angle_beta   90.00
_cell.angle_gamma   90.00
#
_symmetry.space_group_name_H-M   'P 1'
#
loop_
_entity.id
_entity.type
_entity.pdbx_description
1 polymer ?
#
loop_
_entity_poly.entity_id
_entity_poly.type
_entity_poly.pdbx_seq_one_letter_code
_entity_poly.pdbx_strand_id
1 'polypeptide(L)'
;PNNQLDDDKNGYVDDVHGWNFLGGKDGRNVDKAAAEMTRIYHRYKSIYDGKQIDTNQLSSKEKDAYLIWKQTRDEIKVAENDLSSLQYIKMASNAIKKMGALLLKELPDSNFTVSILESYQPIGRVTLDTKMAYLRAVKILGIERESTYPEIVKDLEEYVEGKEKAASAKDEAPADIRADIIKDAYFNFSDKYYGNNDITGPNARHGTHVAGLVASIPDSGWQVNNLYPALKIMGIRTVPDGDEYDKDVALAIRYAVDNGAKIINMSFGKSYSPEQAWVDSAMRYAAQKDVLLIHSAGNEFYNLDIKKSLSQYVSGALI
;
A
#
# COMPACT_ATOMS: atom_id res chain seq x y z
N PRO A 1 23.87 9.39 -16.85
CA PRO A 1 25.05 8.56 -16.56
C PRO A 1 25.23 8.48 -15.04
N ASN A 2 25.67 7.33 -14.54
CA ASN A 2 25.95 7.16 -13.12
C ASN A 2 27.32 7.81 -12.79
N ASN A 3 27.36 9.13 -12.71
CA ASN A 3 28.56 9.93 -12.59
C ASN A 3 28.62 10.80 -11.32
N GLN A 4 27.61 10.64 -10.42
CA GLN A 4 27.43 11.39 -9.19
C GLN A 4 27.22 12.91 -9.41
N LEU A 5 26.71 13.28 -10.57
CA LEU A 5 26.38 14.67 -10.90
C LEU A 5 24.86 14.80 -11.12
N ASP A 6 24.37 15.97 -10.81
CA ASP A 6 23.03 16.43 -11.21
C ASP A 6 23.16 17.06 -12.60
N ASP A 7 23.01 16.21 -13.64
CA ASP A 7 23.32 16.60 -15.03
C ASP A 7 22.31 17.58 -15.61
N ASP A 8 21.07 17.54 -15.18
CA ASP A 8 19.97 18.42 -15.66
C ASP A 8 19.64 19.56 -14.68
N LYS A 9 20.33 19.60 -13.55
CA LYS A 9 20.21 20.64 -12.51
C LYS A 9 18.82 20.74 -11.89
N ASN A 10 18.12 19.61 -11.78
CA ASN A 10 16.81 19.51 -11.14
C ASN A 10 16.89 19.32 -9.61
N GLY A 11 18.09 19.10 -9.05
CA GLY A 11 18.34 18.88 -7.61
C GLY A 11 18.47 17.41 -7.23
N TYR A 12 18.42 16.48 -8.19
CA TYR A 12 18.47 15.05 -7.97
C TYR A 12 19.62 14.42 -8.76
N VAL A 13 20.52 13.74 -8.08
CA VAL A 13 21.78 13.22 -8.66
C VAL A 13 21.55 11.88 -9.33
N ASP A 14 21.96 11.72 -10.60
CA ASP A 14 21.87 10.46 -11.37
C ASP A 14 20.44 9.88 -11.46
N ASP A 15 19.41 10.69 -11.53
CA ASP A 15 17.99 10.29 -11.55
C ASP A 15 17.47 9.86 -12.94
N VAL A 16 18.32 9.24 -13.75
CA VAL A 16 18.10 8.87 -15.16
C VAL A 16 16.81 8.04 -15.38
N HIS A 17 16.42 7.23 -14.41
CA HIS A 17 15.26 6.35 -14.49
C HIS A 17 14.11 6.77 -13.60
N GLY A 18 14.28 7.83 -12.83
CA GLY A 18 13.37 8.31 -11.81
C GLY A 18 14.03 8.45 -10.45
N TRP A 19 13.23 8.50 -9.37
CA TRP A 19 13.74 8.81 -8.02
C TRP A 19 13.09 7.98 -6.92
N ASN A 20 13.84 7.72 -5.87
CA ASN A 20 13.41 7.00 -4.69
C ASN A 20 13.33 7.96 -3.49
N PHE A 21 12.13 8.42 -3.15
CA PHE A 21 11.87 9.27 -1.98
C PHE A 21 11.96 8.50 -0.65
N LEU A 22 12.08 7.18 -0.69
CA LEU A 22 12.30 6.33 0.48
C LEU A 22 13.77 5.94 0.64
N GLY A 23 14.67 6.55 -0.12
CA GLY A 23 16.11 6.32 -0.06
C GLY A 23 16.83 7.29 0.88
N GLY A 24 17.84 6.79 1.58
CA GLY A 24 18.80 7.60 2.31
C GLY A 24 20.02 7.95 1.44
N LYS A 25 20.68 9.06 1.75
CA LYS A 25 21.95 9.45 1.11
C LYS A 25 23.09 8.48 1.40
N ASP A 26 22.92 7.61 2.39
CA ASP A 26 23.86 6.55 2.77
C ASP A 26 23.62 5.23 2.00
N GLY A 27 22.69 5.22 1.05
CA GLY A 27 22.32 4.06 0.23
C GLY A 27 21.33 3.10 0.88
N ARG A 28 20.95 3.32 2.14
CA ARG A 28 19.86 2.55 2.76
C ARG A 28 18.51 2.95 2.16
N ASN A 29 17.55 2.05 2.23
CA ASN A 29 16.19 2.30 1.76
C ASN A 29 15.17 1.97 2.87
N VAL A 30 14.12 2.77 2.98
CA VAL A 30 12.97 2.47 3.81
C VAL A 30 12.21 1.32 3.15
N ASP A 31 12.18 0.17 3.81
CA ASP A 31 11.45 -1.00 3.35
C ASP A 31 10.06 -1.04 3.94
N LYS A 32 9.94 -0.80 5.24
CA LYS A 32 8.69 -0.92 5.99
C LYS A 32 8.32 0.39 6.68
N ALA A 33 7.02 0.64 6.74
CA ALA A 33 6.45 1.70 7.57
C ALA A 33 5.25 1.18 8.37
N ALA A 34 4.99 1.79 9.51
CA ALA A 34 3.78 1.52 10.26
C ALA A 34 2.56 2.13 9.54
N ALA A 35 1.38 1.56 9.79
CA ALA A 35 0.13 2.16 9.35
C ALA A 35 0.01 3.60 9.87
N GLU A 36 -0.52 4.51 9.04
CA GLU A 36 -0.68 5.91 9.39
C GLU A 36 -1.55 6.09 10.64
N MET A 37 -2.57 5.26 10.78
CA MET A 37 -3.40 5.20 11.97
C MET A 37 -2.55 5.07 13.25
N THR A 38 -1.59 4.15 13.25
CA THR A 38 -0.67 3.92 14.39
C THR A 38 0.24 5.13 14.61
N ARG A 39 0.79 5.70 13.54
CA ARG A 39 1.64 6.89 13.60
C ARG A 39 0.90 8.09 14.19
N ILE A 40 -0.35 8.34 13.75
CA ILE A 40 -1.21 9.41 14.28
C ILE A 40 -1.53 9.16 15.74
N TYR A 41 -1.95 7.95 16.10
CA TYR A 41 -2.29 7.61 17.47
C TYR A 41 -1.14 7.94 18.42
N HIS A 42 0.06 7.47 18.16
CA HIS A 42 1.22 7.69 19.01
C HIS A 42 1.73 9.14 18.99
N ARG A 43 1.64 9.83 17.85
CA ARG A 43 1.99 11.25 17.73
C ARG A 43 1.23 12.12 18.72
N TYR A 44 -0.05 11.83 18.93
CA TYR A 44 -0.94 12.68 19.74
C TYR A 44 -1.36 12.04 21.07
N LYS A 45 -0.99 10.78 21.34
CA LYS A 45 -1.35 10.06 22.57
C LYS A 45 -1.02 10.86 23.83
N SER A 46 0.20 11.35 23.98
CA SER A 46 0.62 12.12 25.16
C SER A 46 -0.11 13.46 25.32
N ILE A 47 -0.65 13.99 24.21
CA ILE A 47 -1.37 15.28 24.20
C ILE A 47 -2.82 15.08 24.63
N TYR A 48 -3.50 14.03 24.14
CA TYR A 48 -4.95 13.90 24.23
C TYR A 48 -5.44 12.72 25.07
N ASP A 49 -4.67 11.63 25.20
CA ASP A 49 -5.16 10.41 25.85
C ASP A 49 -5.39 10.61 27.34
N GLY A 50 -6.53 10.13 27.84
CA GLY A 50 -6.95 10.27 29.23
C GLY A 50 -7.37 11.70 29.65
N LYS A 51 -7.42 12.67 28.73
CA LYS A 51 -7.77 14.06 29.04
C LYS A 51 -9.17 14.43 28.55
N GLN A 52 -9.83 15.32 29.29
CA GLN A 52 -11.04 16.00 28.81
C GLN A 52 -10.61 17.19 27.94
N ILE A 53 -10.92 17.13 26.66
CA ILE A 53 -10.56 18.17 25.69
C ILE A 53 -11.79 19.01 25.36
N ASP A 54 -11.72 20.32 25.69
CA ASP A 54 -12.72 21.29 25.24
C ASP A 54 -12.35 21.76 23.83
N THR A 55 -13.04 21.21 22.84
CA THR A 55 -12.80 21.51 21.43
C THR A 55 -13.09 22.97 21.04
N ASN A 56 -13.80 23.74 21.87
CA ASN A 56 -14.06 25.15 21.61
C ASN A 56 -12.83 26.06 21.91
N GLN A 57 -11.90 25.55 22.70
CA GLN A 57 -10.66 26.26 23.05
C GLN A 57 -9.49 25.93 22.10
N LEU A 58 -9.68 24.97 21.19
CA LEU A 58 -8.67 24.57 20.23
C LEU A 58 -8.70 25.49 18.99
N SER A 59 -7.52 25.82 18.49
CA SER A 59 -7.38 26.38 17.15
C SER A 59 -7.88 25.36 16.09
N SER A 60 -8.17 25.82 14.88
CA SER A 60 -8.63 24.92 13.79
C SER A 60 -7.68 23.74 13.59
N LYS A 61 -6.37 24.00 13.54
CA LYS A 61 -5.35 22.96 13.36
C LYS A 61 -5.31 21.94 14.52
N GLU A 62 -5.42 22.41 15.75
CA GLU A 62 -5.46 21.53 16.92
C GLU A 62 -6.75 20.71 16.97
N LYS A 63 -7.87 21.29 16.54
CA LYS A 63 -9.14 20.58 16.43
C LYS A 63 -9.08 19.47 15.40
N ASP A 64 -8.49 19.72 14.24
CA ASP A 64 -8.30 18.70 13.19
C ASP A 64 -7.38 17.57 13.69
N ALA A 65 -6.28 17.91 14.37
CA ALA A 65 -5.38 16.96 14.99
C ALA A 65 -6.06 16.11 16.09
N TYR A 66 -6.91 16.73 16.91
CA TYR A 66 -7.69 16.01 17.93
C TYR A 66 -8.72 15.06 17.30
N LEU A 67 -9.43 15.51 16.27
CA LEU A 67 -10.48 14.70 15.62
C LEU A 67 -9.88 13.50 14.92
N ILE A 68 -8.79 13.66 14.17
CA ILE A 68 -8.12 12.55 13.50
C ILE A 68 -7.54 11.57 14.53
N TRP A 69 -6.93 12.05 15.62
CA TRP A 69 -6.47 11.18 16.70
C TRP A 69 -7.60 10.42 17.39
N LYS A 70 -8.72 11.09 17.66
CA LYS A 70 -9.90 10.45 18.26
C LYS A 70 -10.43 9.33 17.39
N GLN A 71 -10.49 9.56 16.09
CA GLN A 71 -10.94 8.54 15.13
C GLN A 71 -9.98 7.34 15.13
N THR A 72 -8.66 7.56 15.05
CA THR A 72 -7.69 6.46 15.10
C THR A 72 -7.74 5.68 16.41
N ARG A 73 -7.90 6.37 17.55
CA ARG A 73 -8.08 5.73 18.85
C ARG A 73 -9.32 4.84 18.89
N ASP A 74 -10.43 5.33 18.37
CA ASP A 74 -11.69 4.60 18.40
C ASP A 74 -11.64 3.37 17.46
N GLU A 75 -10.97 3.46 16.31
CA GLU A 75 -10.73 2.32 15.42
C GLU A 75 -9.80 1.26 16.05
N ILE A 76 -8.73 1.68 16.73
CA ILE A 76 -7.84 0.76 17.47
C ILE A 76 -8.63 -0.01 18.53
N LYS A 77 -9.52 0.67 19.29
CA LYS A 77 -10.38 0.02 20.28
C LYS A 77 -11.33 -1.02 19.66
N VAL A 78 -11.86 -0.73 18.47
CA VAL A 78 -12.70 -1.69 17.75
C VAL A 78 -11.88 -2.91 17.35
N ALA A 79 -10.67 -2.72 16.82
CA ALA A 79 -9.77 -3.82 16.45
C ALA A 79 -9.38 -4.69 17.65
N GLU A 80 -9.17 -4.09 18.83
CA GLU A 80 -8.92 -4.85 20.07
C GLU A 80 -10.12 -5.73 20.49
N ASN A 81 -11.32 -5.21 20.35
CA ASN A 81 -12.53 -5.96 20.71
C ASN A 81 -12.83 -7.11 19.73
N ASP A 82 -12.25 -7.08 18.53
CA ASP A 82 -12.47 -8.10 17.48
C ASP A 82 -11.44 -9.26 17.53
N LEU A 83 -10.65 -9.36 18.57
CA LEU A 83 -9.61 -10.39 18.71
C LEU A 83 -10.15 -11.84 18.64
N SER A 84 -11.40 -12.08 19.05
CA SER A 84 -12.00 -13.41 18.96
C SER A 84 -12.27 -13.81 17.50
N SER A 85 -12.74 -12.88 16.67
CA SER A 85 -12.92 -13.08 15.23
C SER A 85 -11.59 -13.31 14.54
N LEU A 86 -10.56 -12.57 14.95
CA LEU A 86 -9.20 -12.74 14.44
C LEU A 86 -8.63 -14.13 14.74
N GLN A 87 -8.82 -14.66 15.93
CA GLN A 87 -8.40 -16.02 16.29
C GLN A 87 -9.06 -17.08 15.40
N TYR A 88 -10.37 -16.92 15.13
CA TYR A 88 -11.09 -17.80 14.23
C TYR A 88 -10.50 -17.78 12.81
N ILE A 89 -10.23 -16.60 12.25
CA ILE A 89 -9.66 -16.46 10.92
C ILE A 89 -8.23 -17.03 10.86
N LYS A 90 -7.42 -16.84 11.90
CA LYS A 90 -6.11 -17.49 12.02
C LYS A 90 -6.19 -19.01 11.99
N MET A 91 -7.13 -19.58 12.73
CA MET A 91 -7.35 -21.03 12.71
C MET A 91 -7.77 -21.51 11.32
N ALA A 92 -8.67 -20.78 10.65
CA ALA A 92 -9.13 -21.11 9.30
C ALA A 92 -7.99 -20.98 8.27
N SER A 93 -7.17 -19.93 8.33
CA SER A 93 -5.98 -19.74 7.49
C SER A 93 -4.99 -20.91 7.65
N ASN A 94 -4.68 -21.27 8.88
CA ASN A 94 -3.78 -22.41 9.15
C ASN A 94 -4.37 -23.74 8.65
N ALA A 95 -5.67 -23.93 8.77
CA ALA A 95 -6.35 -25.11 8.25
C ALA A 95 -6.28 -25.17 6.71
N ILE A 96 -6.54 -24.04 6.02
CA ILE A 96 -6.44 -23.93 4.55
C ILE A 96 -5.02 -24.25 4.09
N LYS A 97 -3.98 -23.71 4.75
CA LYS A 97 -2.57 -24.02 4.43
C LYS A 97 -2.26 -25.50 4.56
N LYS A 98 -2.66 -26.13 5.65
CA LYS A 98 -2.45 -27.57 5.89
C LYS A 98 -3.18 -28.42 4.85
N MET A 99 -4.45 -28.12 4.60
CA MET A 99 -5.25 -28.85 3.61
C MET A 99 -4.72 -28.66 2.19
N GLY A 100 -4.36 -27.43 1.80
CA GLY A 100 -3.78 -27.14 0.50
C GLY A 100 -2.44 -27.86 0.29
N ALA A 101 -1.57 -27.88 1.29
CA ALA A 101 -0.31 -28.63 1.22
C ALA A 101 -0.51 -30.15 1.08
N LEU A 102 -1.61 -30.70 1.59
CA LEU A 102 -1.97 -32.10 1.37
C LEU A 102 -2.51 -32.34 -0.04
N LEU A 103 -3.36 -31.43 -0.53
CA LEU A 103 -3.93 -31.51 -1.89
C LEU A 103 -2.85 -31.38 -2.96
N LEU A 104 -1.83 -30.54 -2.76
CA LEU A 104 -0.69 -30.38 -3.67
C LEU A 104 0.13 -31.66 -3.89
N LYS A 105 0.03 -32.65 -3.03
CA LYS A 105 0.71 -33.95 -3.21
C LYS A 105 0.10 -34.77 -4.33
N GLU A 106 -1.17 -34.53 -4.67
CA GLU A 106 -1.89 -35.29 -5.68
C GLU A 106 -2.30 -34.42 -6.88
N LEU A 107 -2.37 -33.08 -6.71
CA LEU A 107 -2.68 -32.15 -7.77
C LEU A 107 -1.43 -31.84 -8.60
N PRO A 108 -1.51 -31.85 -9.93
CA PRO A 108 -0.37 -31.60 -10.82
C PRO A 108 0.05 -30.13 -10.84
N ASP A 109 -0.84 -29.20 -10.42
CA ASP A 109 -0.61 -27.77 -10.49
C ASP A 109 -0.64 -27.14 -9.08
N SER A 110 0.44 -26.44 -8.73
CA SER A 110 0.54 -25.68 -7.48
C SER A 110 -0.37 -24.44 -7.43
N ASN A 111 -0.86 -24.00 -8.59
CA ASN A 111 -1.75 -22.84 -8.74
C ASN A 111 -3.22 -23.24 -8.93
N PHE A 112 -3.62 -24.39 -8.40
CA PHE A 112 -5.02 -24.79 -8.51
C PHE A 112 -5.97 -23.73 -7.95
N THR A 113 -7.08 -23.50 -8.67
CA THR A 113 -8.17 -22.62 -8.21
C THR A 113 -9.22 -23.43 -7.46
N VAL A 114 -10.13 -22.73 -6.77
CA VAL A 114 -11.28 -23.36 -6.12
C VAL A 114 -12.13 -24.11 -7.17
N SER A 115 -12.35 -23.54 -8.35
CA SER A 115 -13.11 -24.16 -9.44
C SER A 115 -12.45 -25.43 -9.98
N ILE A 116 -11.13 -25.45 -10.13
CA ILE A 116 -10.36 -26.64 -10.50
C ILE A 116 -10.53 -27.72 -9.42
N LEU A 117 -10.39 -27.34 -8.16
CA LEU A 117 -10.52 -28.27 -7.05
C LEU A 117 -11.95 -28.85 -6.95
N GLU A 118 -12.99 -28.07 -7.22
CA GLU A 118 -14.37 -28.55 -7.27
C GLU A 118 -14.55 -29.71 -8.26
N SER A 119 -13.97 -29.58 -9.44
CA SER A 119 -14.06 -30.61 -10.52
C SER A 119 -13.12 -31.79 -10.33
N TYR A 120 -12.06 -31.65 -9.54
CA TYR A 120 -11.07 -32.72 -9.30
C TYR A 120 -11.68 -33.90 -8.56
N GLN A 121 -11.39 -35.12 -9.04
CA GLN A 121 -11.86 -36.38 -8.44
C GLN A 121 -10.71 -37.11 -7.75
N PRO A 122 -10.56 -37.02 -6.41
CA PRO A 122 -9.52 -37.73 -5.68
C PRO A 122 -9.71 -39.24 -5.72
N ILE A 123 -8.61 -39.98 -5.83
CA ILE A 123 -8.63 -41.44 -5.79
C ILE A 123 -8.70 -41.95 -4.32
N GLY A 124 -8.09 -41.23 -3.39
CA GLY A 124 -8.01 -41.60 -1.99
C GLY A 124 -9.09 -40.97 -1.12
N ARG A 125 -9.60 -41.72 -0.14
CA ARG A 125 -10.60 -41.21 0.81
C ARG A 125 -10.08 -40.01 1.62
N VAL A 126 -8.81 -40.04 2.04
CA VAL A 126 -8.19 -38.95 2.81
C VAL A 126 -8.15 -37.67 1.99
N THR A 127 -7.79 -37.76 0.72
CA THR A 127 -7.77 -36.60 -0.19
C THR A 127 -9.15 -36.09 -0.47
N LEU A 128 -10.15 -36.98 -0.60
CA LEU A 128 -11.55 -36.57 -0.77
C LEU A 128 -12.04 -35.80 0.48
N ASP A 129 -11.79 -36.30 1.68
CA ASP A 129 -12.19 -35.63 2.92
C ASP A 129 -11.49 -34.29 3.07
N THR A 130 -10.19 -34.21 2.71
CA THR A 130 -9.41 -32.98 2.70
C THR A 130 -9.96 -31.96 1.71
N LYS A 131 -10.30 -32.39 0.47
CA LYS A 131 -10.94 -31.56 -0.54
C LYS A 131 -12.25 -30.96 -0.01
N MET A 132 -13.11 -31.80 0.55
CA MET A 132 -14.43 -31.36 1.05
C MET A 132 -14.27 -30.36 2.22
N ALA A 133 -13.29 -30.59 3.11
CA ALA A 133 -13.01 -29.68 4.21
C ALA A 133 -12.45 -28.33 3.71
N TYR A 134 -11.53 -28.36 2.72
CA TYR A 134 -10.98 -27.17 2.08
C TYR A 134 -12.09 -26.34 1.43
N LEU A 135 -12.91 -26.93 0.56
CA LEU A 135 -14.00 -26.25 -0.13
C LEU A 135 -15.05 -25.67 0.84
N ARG A 136 -15.30 -26.35 1.97
CA ARG A 136 -16.16 -25.79 3.02
C ARG A 136 -15.54 -24.56 3.67
N ALA A 137 -14.24 -24.59 4.01
CA ALA A 137 -13.54 -23.48 4.61
C ALA A 137 -13.51 -22.25 3.67
N VAL A 138 -13.20 -22.44 2.41
CA VAL A 138 -13.18 -21.38 1.37
C VAL A 138 -14.56 -20.74 1.24
N LYS A 139 -15.61 -21.58 1.20
CA LYS A 139 -17.01 -21.11 1.10
C LYS A 139 -17.43 -20.28 2.33
N ILE A 140 -17.07 -20.72 3.54
CA ILE A 140 -17.38 -19.98 4.78
C ILE A 140 -16.68 -18.62 4.80
N LEU A 141 -15.46 -18.54 4.28
CA LEU A 141 -14.68 -17.30 4.20
C LEU A 141 -15.09 -16.40 3.02
N GLY A 142 -16.01 -16.84 2.16
CA GLY A 142 -16.47 -16.07 1.02
C GLY A 142 -15.41 -15.90 -0.08
N ILE A 143 -14.43 -16.82 -0.17
CA ILE A 143 -13.35 -16.76 -1.14
C ILE A 143 -13.89 -17.09 -2.54
N GLU A 144 -13.44 -16.33 -3.53
CA GLU A 144 -13.88 -16.48 -4.92
C GLU A 144 -13.40 -17.79 -5.56
N ARG A 145 -14.19 -18.32 -6.52
CA ARG A 145 -13.94 -19.61 -7.15
C ARG A 145 -12.69 -19.63 -8.02
N GLU A 146 -12.33 -18.49 -8.59
CA GLU A 146 -11.17 -18.36 -9.49
C GLU A 146 -9.87 -17.99 -8.75
N SER A 147 -9.95 -17.73 -7.43
CA SER A 147 -8.75 -17.50 -6.61
C SER A 147 -7.89 -18.75 -6.57
N THR A 148 -6.60 -18.58 -6.81
CA THR A 148 -5.62 -19.66 -6.72
C THR A 148 -5.22 -19.95 -5.27
N TYR A 149 -4.76 -21.16 -4.99
CA TYR A 149 -4.29 -21.52 -3.63
C TYR A 149 -3.21 -20.58 -3.09
N PRO A 150 -2.17 -20.17 -3.84
CA PRO A 150 -1.18 -19.22 -3.35
C PRO A 150 -1.77 -17.83 -3.03
N GLU A 151 -2.71 -17.34 -3.85
CA GLU A 151 -3.41 -16.07 -3.61
C GLU A 151 -4.23 -16.14 -2.32
N ILE A 152 -5.03 -17.19 -2.15
CA ILE A 152 -5.84 -17.42 -0.94
C ILE A 152 -4.96 -17.41 0.32
N VAL A 153 -3.83 -18.12 0.28
CA VAL A 153 -2.90 -18.16 1.41
C VAL A 153 -2.34 -16.79 1.71
N LYS A 154 -1.89 -16.08 0.68
CA LYS A 154 -1.31 -14.74 0.80
C LYS A 154 -2.32 -13.75 1.37
N ASP A 155 -3.52 -13.69 0.80
CA ASP A 155 -4.57 -12.74 1.20
C ASP A 155 -5.01 -12.97 2.67
N LEU A 156 -5.12 -14.24 3.07
CA LEU A 156 -5.43 -14.59 4.47
C LEU A 156 -4.28 -14.23 5.43
N GLU A 157 -3.02 -14.39 5.01
CA GLU A 157 -1.86 -13.98 5.81
C GLU A 157 -1.82 -12.45 5.97
N GLU A 158 -1.96 -11.72 4.88
CA GLU A 158 -1.98 -10.25 4.86
C GLU A 158 -3.14 -9.71 5.72
N TYR A 159 -4.33 -10.30 5.61
CA TYR A 159 -5.49 -9.93 6.43
C TYR A 159 -5.23 -10.15 7.93
N VAL A 160 -4.72 -11.33 8.30
CA VAL A 160 -4.39 -11.66 9.70
C VAL A 160 -3.34 -10.72 10.24
N GLU A 161 -2.23 -10.51 9.51
CA GLU A 161 -1.15 -9.63 9.91
C GLU A 161 -1.61 -8.18 10.07
N GLY A 162 -2.43 -7.68 9.13
CA GLY A 162 -3.02 -6.35 9.22
C GLY A 162 -3.89 -6.14 10.46
N LYS A 163 -4.73 -7.13 10.77
CA LYS A 163 -5.58 -7.09 11.98
C LYS A 163 -4.77 -7.20 13.28
N GLU A 164 -3.72 -8.00 13.31
CA GLU A 164 -2.81 -8.08 14.46
C GLU A 164 -2.08 -6.77 14.70
N LYS A 165 -1.54 -6.19 13.63
CA LYS A 165 -0.90 -4.87 13.68
C LYS A 165 -1.87 -3.80 14.19
N ALA A 166 -3.12 -3.81 13.72
CA ALA A 166 -4.14 -2.89 14.19
C ALA A 166 -4.50 -3.09 15.66
N ALA A 167 -4.64 -4.34 16.12
CA ALA A 167 -4.97 -4.65 17.51
C ALA A 167 -3.84 -4.29 18.48
N SER A 168 -2.57 -4.47 18.06
CA SER A 168 -1.38 -4.11 18.87
C SER A 168 -0.94 -2.65 18.70
N ALA A 169 -1.61 -1.88 17.85
CA ALA A 169 -1.21 -0.53 17.48
C ALA A 169 -1.07 0.44 18.66
N LYS A 170 -1.77 0.20 19.77
CA LYS A 170 -1.70 1.09 20.96
C LYS A 170 -0.55 0.76 21.92
N ASP A 171 -0.01 -0.46 21.86
CA ASP A 171 0.89 -0.98 22.90
C ASP A 171 2.28 -0.37 22.81
N GLU A 172 2.82 -0.28 21.60
CA GLU A 172 4.16 0.23 21.35
C GLU A 172 4.17 1.27 20.22
N ALA A 173 4.92 2.34 20.44
CA ALA A 173 5.13 3.35 19.41
C ALA A 173 5.97 2.74 18.27
N PRO A 174 5.55 2.90 17.01
CA PRO A 174 6.32 2.37 15.90
C PRO A 174 7.67 3.06 15.79
N ALA A 175 8.71 2.30 15.45
CA ALA A 175 10.00 2.87 15.12
C ALA A 175 9.87 3.80 13.90
N ASP A 176 10.45 4.99 13.97
CA ASP A 176 10.49 5.92 12.85
C ASP A 176 11.68 5.59 11.94
N ILE A 177 11.55 4.48 11.20
CA ILE A 177 12.58 3.99 10.27
C ILE A 177 12.85 5.02 9.18
N ARG A 178 11.81 5.77 8.76
CA ARG A 178 11.94 6.82 7.76
C ARG A 178 12.86 7.93 8.25
N ALA A 179 12.64 8.44 9.44
CA ALA A 179 13.47 9.50 10.01
C ALA A 179 14.93 9.06 10.19
N ASP A 180 15.18 7.80 10.57
CA ASP A 180 16.53 7.25 10.70
C ASP A 180 17.28 7.17 9.36
N ILE A 181 16.58 6.80 8.28
CA ILE A 181 17.19 6.59 6.97
C ILE A 181 17.27 7.89 6.17
N ILE A 182 16.18 8.62 6.04
CA ILE A 182 16.06 9.78 5.16
C ILE A 182 16.69 11.02 5.78
N LYS A 183 16.48 11.22 7.08
CA LYS A 183 17.06 12.32 7.88
C LYS A 183 16.68 13.71 7.39
N ASP A 184 15.52 13.84 6.76
CA ASP A 184 14.95 15.11 6.36
C ASP A 184 14.16 15.76 7.52
N ALA A 185 13.89 17.05 7.41
CA ALA A 185 12.93 17.72 8.26
C ALA A 185 11.51 17.47 7.76
N TYR A 186 10.89 16.36 8.18
CA TYR A 186 9.60 15.88 7.63
C TYR A 186 8.53 16.98 7.53
N PHE A 187 8.36 17.78 8.60
CA PHE A 187 7.34 18.85 8.65
C PHE A 187 7.74 20.13 7.94
N ASN A 188 8.93 20.18 7.35
CA ASN A 188 9.36 21.26 6.47
C ASN A 188 9.25 20.83 5.01
N PHE A 189 8.18 21.23 4.32
CA PHE A 189 7.96 20.88 2.93
C PHE A 189 9.03 21.43 1.97
N SER A 190 9.75 22.48 2.37
CA SER A 190 10.84 23.05 1.58
C SER A 190 12.12 22.21 1.63
N ASP A 191 12.26 21.31 2.60
CA ASP A 191 13.36 20.32 2.65
C ASP A 191 12.97 19.13 1.77
N LYS A 192 13.22 19.25 0.46
CA LYS A 192 12.70 18.37 -0.58
C LYS A 192 13.75 17.55 -1.31
N TYR A 193 15.04 17.90 -1.19
CA TYR A 193 16.11 17.22 -1.91
C TYR A 193 16.74 16.10 -1.08
N TYR A 194 15.96 15.06 -0.85
CA TYR A 194 16.37 13.82 -0.18
C TYR A 194 16.04 12.63 -1.07
N GLY A 195 16.45 11.45 -0.65
CA GLY A 195 16.28 10.24 -1.45
C GLY A 195 17.56 9.77 -2.12
N ASN A 196 17.41 8.81 -3.00
CA ASN A 196 18.47 8.31 -3.87
C ASN A 196 17.91 7.81 -5.21
N ASN A 197 18.78 7.39 -6.13
CA ASN A 197 18.40 6.92 -7.45
C ASN A 197 18.10 5.40 -7.55
N ASP A 198 18.04 4.68 -6.42
CA ASP A 198 17.66 3.26 -6.39
C ASP A 198 16.14 3.10 -6.44
N ILE A 199 15.57 3.16 -7.64
CA ILE A 199 14.12 3.01 -7.85
C ILE A 199 13.61 1.59 -7.61
N THR A 200 14.50 0.58 -7.56
CA THR A 200 14.10 -0.81 -7.32
C THR A 200 13.84 -1.09 -5.85
N GLY A 201 14.70 -0.57 -4.97
CA GLY A 201 14.56 -0.74 -3.53
C GLY A 201 14.40 -2.19 -3.08
N PRO A 202 14.02 -2.42 -1.82
CA PRO A 202 13.89 -3.78 -1.29
C PRO A 202 12.71 -4.59 -1.86
N ASN A 203 11.65 -3.93 -2.38
CA ASN A 203 10.45 -4.61 -2.87
C ASN A 203 9.88 -3.92 -4.13
N ALA A 204 10.42 -4.32 -5.29
CA ALA A 204 9.99 -3.79 -6.59
C ALA A 204 8.83 -4.55 -7.25
N ARG A 205 8.33 -5.64 -6.64
CA ARG A 205 7.37 -6.58 -7.28
C ARG A 205 6.13 -5.88 -7.82
N HIS A 206 5.44 -5.09 -6.99
CA HIS A 206 4.20 -4.43 -7.37
C HIS A 206 4.44 -3.37 -8.47
N GLY A 207 5.44 -2.49 -8.31
CA GLY A 207 5.79 -1.49 -9.31
C GLY A 207 6.23 -2.10 -10.63
N THR A 208 6.99 -3.20 -10.61
CA THR A 208 7.40 -3.94 -11.82
C THR A 208 6.19 -4.53 -12.53
N HIS A 209 5.23 -5.10 -11.79
CA HIS A 209 4.01 -5.65 -12.37
C HIS A 209 3.15 -4.55 -13.03
N VAL A 210 2.92 -3.43 -12.33
CA VAL A 210 2.18 -2.29 -12.88
C VAL A 210 2.86 -1.71 -14.12
N ALA A 211 4.18 -1.50 -14.08
CA ALA A 211 4.95 -1.02 -15.23
C ALA A 211 4.89 -1.99 -16.41
N GLY A 212 4.94 -3.30 -16.15
CA GLY A 212 4.80 -4.34 -17.15
C GLY A 212 3.45 -4.32 -17.86
N LEU A 213 2.35 -4.12 -17.11
CA LEU A 213 1.01 -3.99 -17.69
C LEU A 213 0.88 -2.74 -18.59
N VAL A 214 1.55 -1.64 -18.21
CA VAL A 214 1.48 -0.37 -18.95
C VAL A 214 2.37 -0.38 -20.19
N ALA A 215 3.56 -0.97 -20.11
CA ALA A 215 4.61 -0.81 -21.14
C ALA A 215 5.26 -2.13 -21.57
N SER A 216 4.55 -3.27 -21.44
CA SER A 216 5.08 -4.55 -21.91
C SER A 216 5.38 -4.54 -23.40
N ILE A 217 6.55 -5.03 -23.79
CA ILE A 217 6.93 -5.26 -25.18
C ILE A 217 6.46 -6.68 -25.54
N PRO A 218 5.75 -6.89 -26.67
CA PRO A 218 5.36 -8.22 -27.10
C PRO A 218 6.62 -9.05 -27.33
N ASP A 219 6.83 -10.06 -26.53
CA ASP A 219 7.77 -11.13 -26.88
C ASP A 219 7.05 -12.12 -27.80
N SER A 220 7.81 -12.76 -28.66
CA SER A 220 7.36 -13.57 -29.82
C SER A 220 6.51 -14.80 -29.49
N GLY A 221 5.83 -14.85 -28.37
CA GLY A 221 4.95 -15.95 -27.96
C GLY A 221 3.72 -15.52 -27.16
N TRP A 222 3.64 -14.29 -26.69
CA TRP A 222 2.52 -13.81 -25.89
C TRP A 222 1.76 -12.69 -26.63
N GLN A 223 0.44 -12.81 -26.73
CA GLN A 223 -0.43 -11.83 -27.41
C GLN A 223 -0.63 -10.54 -26.61
N VAL A 224 0.40 -10.03 -25.93
CA VAL A 224 0.34 -8.73 -25.26
C VAL A 224 0.76 -7.66 -26.26
N ASN A 225 -0.21 -6.95 -26.79
CA ASN A 225 0.05 -5.83 -27.69
C ASN A 225 0.41 -4.59 -26.87
N ASN A 226 1.63 -4.11 -26.99
CA ASN A 226 1.98 -2.77 -26.55
C ASN A 226 1.18 -1.77 -27.38
N LEU A 227 0.26 -1.07 -26.74
CA LEU A 227 -0.60 -0.08 -27.38
C LEU A 227 0.18 1.15 -27.88
N TYR A 228 1.33 1.43 -27.26
CA TYR A 228 2.17 2.57 -27.62
C TYR A 228 3.66 2.26 -27.48
N PRO A 229 4.34 1.83 -28.55
CA PRO A 229 5.76 1.42 -28.50
C PRO A 229 6.76 2.48 -28.05
N ALA A 230 6.40 3.77 -28.15
CA ALA A 230 7.22 4.90 -27.74
C ALA A 230 7.05 5.30 -26.26
N LEU A 231 6.25 4.55 -25.49
CA LEU A 231 6.00 4.84 -24.09
C LEU A 231 7.29 4.66 -23.28
N LYS A 232 7.56 5.62 -22.41
CA LYS A 232 8.67 5.56 -21.45
C LYS A 232 8.11 5.53 -20.04
N ILE A 233 8.76 4.76 -19.16
CA ILE A 233 8.41 4.67 -17.75
C ILE A 233 9.45 5.47 -16.94
N MET A 234 8.94 6.32 -16.04
CA MET A 234 9.69 6.95 -14.97
C MET A 234 9.31 6.24 -13.66
N GLY A 235 10.27 5.57 -13.05
CA GLY A 235 10.06 4.87 -11.79
C GLY A 235 10.18 5.83 -10.60
N ILE A 236 9.12 5.96 -9.78
CA ILE A 236 9.18 6.79 -8.58
C ILE A 236 8.75 5.96 -7.39
N ARG A 237 9.67 5.77 -6.44
CA ARG A 237 9.42 4.96 -5.26
C ARG A 237 9.04 5.84 -4.08
N THR A 238 7.78 5.70 -3.59
CA THR A 238 7.23 6.47 -2.46
C THR A 238 6.47 5.64 -1.46
N VAL A 239 6.19 4.36 -1.80
CA VAL A 239 5.35 3.47 -1.00
C VAL A 239 6.20 2.35 -0.42
N PRO A 240 6.38 2.29 0.91
CA PRO A 240 7.04 1.17 1.59
C PRO A 240 6.06 0.00 1.75
N ASP A 241 6.52 -1.10 2.37
CA ASP A 241 5.61 -2.11 2.92
C ASP A 241 4.90 -1.52 4.16
N GLY A 242 3.66 -1.08 3.98
CA GLY A 242 2.87 -0.28 4.92
C GLY A 242 2.43 1.05 4.31
N ASP A 243 1.96 1.99 5.15
CA ASP A 243 1.39 3.24 4.65
C ASP A 243 2.46 4.26 4.24
N GLU A 244 2.28 4.82 3.07
CA GLU A 244 3.10 5.90 2.50
C GLU A 244 3.05 7.18 3.36
N TYR A 245 4.01 8.07 3.12
CA TYR A 245 4.09 9.37 3.78
C TYR A 245 3.61 10.48 2.84
N ASP A 246 2.75 11.38 3.35
CA ASP A 246 2.14 12.45 2.54
C ASP A 246 3.18 13.36 1.88
N LYS A 247 4.28 13.66 2.58
CA LYS A 247 5.39 14.46 2.04
C LYS A 247 6.03 13.80 0.84
N ASP A 248 6.32 12.50 0.95
CA ASP A 248 6.99 11.75 -0.11
C ASP A 248 6.10 11.66 -1.35
N VAL A 249 4.80 11.40 -1.18
CA VAL A 249 3.81 11.38 -2.27
C VAL A 249 3.69 12.75 -2.95
N ALA A 250 3.57 13.82 -2.17
CA ALA A 250 3.42 15.17 -2.72
C ALA A 250 4.67 15.61 -3.51
N LEU A 251 5.87 15.28 -3.01
CA LEU A 251 7.13 15.57 -3.70
C LEU A 251 7.30 14.71 -4.94
N ALA A 252 6.89 13.44 -4.89
CA ALA A 252 6.93 12.52 -6.03
C ALA A 252 6.04 12.99 -7.19
N ILE A 253 4.82 13.46 -6.91
CA ILE A 253 3.94 14.03 -7.92
C ILE A 253 4.61 15.26 -8.56
N ARG A 254 5.18 16.17 -7.76
CA ARG A 254 5.86 17.35 -8.28
C ARG A 254 7.09 16.99 -9.10
N TYR A 255 7.91 16.06 -8.61
CA TYR A 255 9.07 15.54 -9.34
C TYR A 255 8.66 14.96 -10.71
N ALA A 256 7.62 14.12 -10.76
CA ALA A 256 7.13 13.55 -12.01
C ALA A 256 6.71 14.64 -13.01
N VAL A 257 5.96 15.63 -12.53
CA VAL A 257 5.50 16.77 -13.36
C VAL A 257 6.69 17.58 -13.88
N ASP A 258 7.63 17.92 -13.01
CA ASP A 258 8.79 18.75 -13.37
C ASP A 258 9.73 18.03 -14.35
N ASN A 259 9.79 16.69 -14.30
CA ASN A 259 10.57 15.85 -15.22
C ASN A 259 9.75 15.36 -16.44
N GLY A 260 8.61 15.99 -16.73
CA GLY A 260 7.90 15.89 -18.00
C GLY A 260 6.92 14.71 -18.13
N ALA A 261 6.56 14.03 -17.04
CA ALA A 261 5.50 13.04 -17.05
C ALA A 261 4.19 13.63 -17.60
N LYS A 262 3.46 12.84 -18.39
CA LYS A 262 2.15 13.20 -18.93
C LYS A 262 1.02 12.50 -18.21
N ILE A 263 1.31 11.33 -17.65
CA ILE A 263 0.38 10.52 -16.87
C ILE A 263 1.12 10.05 -15.64
N ILE A 264 0.50 10.12 -14.47
CA ILE A 264 1.02 9.58 -13.21
C ILE A 264 0.04 8.52 -12.72
N ASN A 265 0.50 7.27 -12.65
CA ASN A 265 -0.27 6.17 -12.10
C ASN A 265 0.06 5.98 -10.60
N MET A 266 -0.99 5.98 -9.77
CA MET A 266 -0.91 5.87 -8.32
C MET A 266 -1.73 4.67 -7.84
N SER A 267 -1.14 3.47 -7.93
CA SER A 267 -1.77 2.21 -7.51
C SER A 267 -1.52 1.93 -6.01
N PHE A 268 -1.84 2.89 -5.16
CA PHE A 268 -1.68 2.83 -3.71
C PHE A 268 -2.70 3.74 -3.03
N GLY A 269 -2.77 3.69 -1.71
CA GLY A 269 -3.60 4.59 -0.91
C GLY A 269 -3.64 4.16 0.55
N LYS A 270 -4.09 5.06 1.42
CA LYS A 270 -4.22 4.84 2.85
C LYS A 270 -5.48 5.51 3.41
N SER A 271 -5.91 5.07 4.59
CA SER A 271 -7.14 5.57 5.20
C SER A 271 -7.01 6.96 5.83
N TYR A 272 -5.80 7.40 6.15
CA TYR A 272 -5.51 8.65 6.85
C TYR A 272 -4.43 9.45 6.14
N SER A 273 -4.61 10.76 6.05
CA SER A 273 -3.65 11.69 5.45
C SER A 273 -3.57 12.96 6.29
N PRO A 274 -2.73 12.98 7.33
CA PRO A 274 -2.64 14.13 8.24
C PRO A 274 -2.10 15.38 7.57
N GLU A 275 -1.26 15.23 6.54
CA GLU A 275 -0.68 16.33 5.77
C GLU A 275 -1.29 16.41 4.35
N GLN A 276 -2.57 16.09 4.22
CA GLN A 276 -3.31 16.06 2.95
C GLN A 276 -3.14 17.33 2.12
N ALA A 277 -3.03 18.49 2.75
CA ALA A 277 -2.86 19.77 2.05
C ALA A 277 -1.63 19.79 1.13
N TRP A 278 -0.57 19.04 1.45
CA TRP A 278 0.60 18.93 0.58
C TRP A 278 0.28 18.11 -0.67
N VAL A 279 -0.40 17.00 -0.49
CA VAL A 279 -0.81 16.12 -1.60
C VAL A 279 -1.79 16.85 -2.51
N ASP A 280 -2.81 17.51 -1.97
CA ASP A 280 -3.77 18.32 -2.71
C ASP A 280 -3.08 19.45 -3.50
N SER A 281 -2.08 20.08 -2.90
CA SER A 281 -1.29 21.10 -3.59
C SER A 281 -0.49 20.53 -4.76
N ALA A 282 0.07 19.33 -4.61
CA ALA A 282 0.80 18.66 -5.67
C ALA A 282 -0.13 18.20 -6.80
N MET A 283 -1.32 17.69 -6.47
CA MET A 283 -2.34 17.31 -7.47
C MET A 283 -2.83 18.51 -8.26
N ARG A 284 -3.11 19.64 -7.59
CA ARG A 284 -3.45 20.89 -8.30
C ARG A 284 -2.31 21.37 -9.21
N TYR A 285 -1.06 21.21 -8.78
CA TYR A 285 0.10 21.54 -9.61
C TYR A 285 0.16 20.67 -10.86
N ALA A 286 -0.06 19.37 -10.73
CA ALA A 286 -0.12 18.44 -11.87
C ALA A 286 -1.23 18.83 -12.85
N ALA A 287 -2.44 19.16 -12.35
CA ALA A 287 -3.55 19.62 -13.17
C ALA A 287 -3.22 20.93 -13.91
N GLN A 288 -2.56 21.90 -13.27
CA GLN A 288 -2.11 23.16 -13.91
C GLN A 288 -1.07 22.92 -15.01
N LYS A 289 -0.35 21.81 -14.98
CA LYS A 289 0.64 21.39 -15.96
C LYS A 289 0.10 20.41 -17.00
N ASP A 290 -1.22 20.19 -17.01
CA ASP A 290 -1.88 19.27 -17.93
C ASP A 290 -1.34 17.83 -17.82
N VAL A 291 -1.10 17.39 -16.59
CA VAL A 291 -0.66 16.01 -16.26
C VAL A 291 -1.84 15.24 -15.71
N LEU A 292 -2.16 14.10 -16.33
CA LEU A 292 -3.24 13.23 -15.92
C LEU A 292 -2.82 12.40 -14.71
N LEU A 293 -3.62 12.42 -13.66
CA LEU A 293 -3.46 11.57 -12.48
C LEU A 293 -4.46 10.41 -12.53
N ILE A 294 -3.98 9.18 -12.36
CA ILE A 294 -4.80 7.97 -12.29
C ILE A 294 -4.54 7.34 -10.93
N HIS A 295 -5.60 7.16 -10.14
CA HIS A 295 -5.52 6.60 -8.79
C HIS A 295 -6.39 5.35 -8.68
N SER A 296 -5.94 4.35 -7.91
CA SER A 296 -6.75 3.17 -7.59
C SER A 296 -7.94 3.54 -6.68
N ALA A 297 -9.07 2.85 -6.87
CA ALA A 297 -10.25 3.00 -6.02
C ALA A 297 -10.12 2.27 -4.66
N GLY A 298 -9.07 1.49 -4.46
CA GLY A 298 -8.88 0.59 -3.31
C GLY A 298 -9.51 -0.79 -3.52
N ASN A 299 -9.29 -1.68 -2.57
CA ASN A 299 -9.76 -3.08 -2.60
C ASN A 299 -10.83 -3.37 -1.55
N GLU A 300 -11.23 -2.38 -0.76
CA GLU A 300 -12.11 -2.55 0.40
C GLU A 300 -13.60 -2.44 0.06
N PHE A 301 -13.96 -2.38 -1.21
CA PHE A 301 -15.34 -2.27 -1.71
C PHE A 301 -16.11 -1.07 -1.13
N TYR A 302 -15.43 0.00 -0.78
CA TYR A 302 -16.08 1.21 -0.29
C TYR A 302 -16.79 1.96 -1.42
N ASN A 303 -17.99 2.44 -1.11
CA ASN A 303 -18.65 3.42 -1.98
C ASN A 303 -17.96 4.79 -1.79
N LEU A 304 -17.18 5.21 -2.79
CA LEU A 304 -16.40 6.45 -2.75
C LEU A 304 -17.26 7.71 -2.72
N ASP A 305 -18.50 7.65 -3.21
CA ASP A 305 -19.47 8.76 -3.13
C ASP A 305 -19.92 9.04 -1.70
N ILE A 306 -19.88 8.02 -0.84
CA ILE A 306 -20.30 8.11 0.55
C ILE A 306 -19.11 8.29 1.49
N LYS A 307 -18.01 7.59 1.25
CA LYS A 307 -16.82 7.59 2.12
C LYS A 307 -15.79 8.60 1.64
N LYS A 308 -16.03 9.87 1.94
CA LYS A 308 -15.17 11.00 1.56
C LYS A 308 -13.70 10.89 2.03
N SER A 309 -13.37 10.02 2.99
CA SER A 309 -12.01 9.84 3.47
C SER A 309 -11.05 9.21 2.44
N LEU A 310 -11.55 8.34 1.56
CA LEU A 310 -10.77 7.81 0.44
C LEU A 310 -10.78 8.75 -0.76
N SER A 311 -11.84 9.54 -0.94
CA SER A 311 -11.94 10.55 -1.99
C SER A 311 -11.08 11.79 -1.73
N GLN A 312 -10.44 11.89 -0.56
CA GLN A 312 -9.63 13.06 -0.22
C GLN A 312 -8.40 13.21 -1.12
N TYR A 313 -7.82 12.11 -1.61
CA TYR A 313 -6.78 12.15 -2.65
C TYR A 313 -7.32 12.37 -4.07
N VAL A 314 -8.63 12.37 -4.26
CA VAL A 314 -9.26 12.14 -5.57
C VAL A 314 -9.83 13.40 -6.22
N SER A 315 -9.79 14.56 -5.58
CA SER A 315 -10.27 15.80 -6.22
C SER A 315 -9.32 16.21 -7.35
N GLY A 316 -9.58 15.68 -8.56
CA GLY A 316 -8.82 15.94 -9.77
C GLY A 316 -8.10 14.73 -10.40
N ALA A 317 -8.19 13.55 -9.81
CA ALA A 317 -7.74 12.30 -10.42
C ALA A 317 -8.92 11.55 -11.08
N LEU A 318 -8.65 10.83 -12.17
CA LEU A 318 -9.56 9.81 -12.69
C LEU A 318 -9.42 8.55 -11.83
N ILE A 319 -10.54 8.04 -11.35
CA ILE A 319 -10.63 6.76 -10.61
C ILE A 319 -10.95 5.66 -11.60
#